data_0288020510441558215159dfd816b226
#
_entry.id   0288020510441558215159dfd816b226
#
_cell.length_a   1.000
_cell.length_b   1.000
_cell.length_c   1.000
_cell.angle_alpha   90.00
_cell.angle_beta   90.00
_cell.angle_gamma   90.00
#
_symmetry.space_group_name_H-M   'P 1'
#
loop_
_entity.id
_entity.type
_entity.pdbx_description
1 polymer ?
#
loop_
_entity_poly.entity_id
_entity_poly.type
_entity_poly.pdbx_seq_one_letter_code
_entity_poly.pdbx_strand_id
1 'polypeptide(L)'
;IVFDGRPPREPAPFAPSLSVIYSGAGVSADSVLIGLVQRDSAPRRLIVVSTDREIAAAARRRRARAVRSDAFWRHVLHDLTRPVRRSVEPREKRTGLPPDQVDAWLRELGFEPQ
;
A
#
# COMPACT_ATOMS: atom_id res chain seq x y z
N ILE A 1 -5.95 2.62 2.85
CA ILE A 1 -5.74 1.95 4.12
C ILE A 1 -7.05 1.34 4.58
N VAL A 2 -7.00 0.11 5.03
CA VAL A 2 -8.20 -0.58 5.54
C VAL A 2 -8.01 -0.89 7.01
N PHE A 3 -8.96 -0.44 7.82
CA PHE A 3 -9.00 -0.71 9.26
C PHE A 3 -10.14 -1.68 9.58
N ASP A 4 -9.92 -2.49 10.59
CA ASP A 4 -10.96 -3.37 11.13
C ASP A 4 -12.03 -2.58 11.84
N GLY A 5 -13.27 -3.06 11.72
CA GLY A 5 -14.38 -2.60 12.53
C GLY A 5 -15.05 -1.35 12.00
N ARG A 6 -15.85 -0.75 12.87
CA ARG A 6 -16.62 0.45 12.55
C ARG A 6 -15.74 1.70 12.66
N PRO A 7 -16.04 2.75 11.88
CA PRO A 7 -15.31 4.01 12.02
C PRO A 7 -15.55 4.59 13.42
N PRO A 8 -14.52 5.24 14.01
CA PRO A 8 -14.68 5.94 15.26
C PRO A 8 -15.60 7.15 15.09
N ARG A 9 -16.16 7.65 16.19
CA ARG A 9 -17.03 8.84 16.15
C ARG A 9 -16.30 10.06 15.61
N GLU A 10 -15.05 10.21 15.99
CA GLU A 10 -14.18 11.30 15.54
C GLU A 10 -12.96 10.67 14.89
N PRO A 11 -13.06 10.35 13.59
CA PRO A 11 -11.90 9.77 12.90
C PRO A 11 -10.75 10.78 12.85
N ALA A 12 -9.53 10.25 13.03
CA ALA A 12 -8.34 11.08 12.90
C ALA A 12 -8.25 11.64 11.48
N PRO A 13 -7.79 12.89 11.34
CA PRO A 13 -7.61 13.46 10.02
C PRO A 13 -6.46 12.76 9.29
N PHE A 14 -6.72 12.38 8.05
CA PHE A 14 -5.70 11.81 7.17
C PHE A 14 -5.46 12.75 6.00
N ALA A 15 -4.28 12.63 5.39
CA ALA A 15 -3.96 13.42 4.21
C ALA A 15 -4.99 13.17 3.10
N PRO A 16 -5.35 14.19 2.31
CA PRO A 16 -6.34 14.02 1.23
C PRO A 16 -5.93 12.98 0.20
N SER A 17 -4.65 12.69 0.09
CA SER A 17 -4.13 11.65 -0.81
C SER A 17 -4.40 10.22 -0.32
N LEU A 18 -4.84 10.05 0.92
CA LEU A 18 -5.11 8.74 1.49
C LEU A 18 -6.60 8.46 1.51
N SER A 19 -6.97 7.30 1.02
CA SER A 19 -8.32 6.76 1.19
C SER A 19 -8.33 5.83 2.38
N VAL A 20 -9.26 6.05 3.28
CA VAL A 20 -9.39 5.22 4.49
C VAL A 20 -10.74 4.51 4.44
N ILE A 21 -10.70 3.21 4.62
CA ILE A 21 -11.88 2.35 4.60
C ILE A 21 -11.94 1.60 5.93
N TYR A 22 -13.12 1.51 6.51
CA TYR A 22 -13.38 0.67 7.66
C TYR A 22 -14.19 -0.54 7.20
N SER A 23 -13.81 -1.73 7.67
CA SER A 23 -14.44 -2.97 7.22
C SER A 23 -15.89 -3.10 7.66
N GLY A 24 -16.24 -2.42 8.75
CA GLY A 24 -17.58 -2.50 9.35
C GLY A 24 -17.70 -3.61 10.38
N ALA A 25 -18.84 -3.63 11.05
CA ALA A 25 -19.11 -4.63 12.08
C ALA A 25 -19.23 -6.03 11.46
N GLY A 26 -18.55 -6.99 12.05
CA GLY A 26 -18.62 -8.38 11.61
C GLY A 26 -17.85 -8.71 10.34
N VAL A 27 -17.12 -7.76 9.79
CA VAL A 27 -16.30 -7.96 8.60
C VAL A 27 -14.85 -7.62 8.94
N SER A 28 -13.93 -8.47 8.54
CA SER A 28 -12.52 -8.24 8.81
C SER A 28 -11.89 -7.35 7.73
N ALA A 29 -10.86 -6.59 8.11
CA ALA A 29 -10.06 -5.82 7.16
C ALA A 29 -9.45 -6.73 6.11
N ASP A 30 -9.05 -7.94 6.49
CA ASP A 30 -8.46 -8.92 5.58
C ASP A 30 -9.42 -9.27 4.44
N SER A 31 -10.69 -9.48 4.75
CA SER A 31 -11.72 -9.77 3.75
C SER A 31 -11.89 -8.62 2.78
N VAL A 32 -11.87 -7.39 3.28
CA VAL A 32 -11.99 -6.19 2.45
C VAL A 32 -10.78 -6.06 1.53
N LEU A 33 -9.58 -6.26 2.07
CA LEU A 33 -8.35 -6.20 1.28
C LEU A 33 -8.32 -7.23 0.17
N ILE A 34 -8.65 -8.47 0.48
CA ILE A 34 -8.72 -9.54 -0.52
C ILE A 34 -9.72 -9.20 -1.62
N GLY A 35 -10.89 -8.68 -1.24
CA GLY A 35 -11.88 -8.24 -2.21
C GLY A 35 -11.38 -7.13 -3.12
N LEU A 36 -10.67 -6.14 -2.56
CA LEU A 36 -10.09 -5.05 -3.34
C LEU A 36 -9.06 -5.56 -4.34
N VAL A 37 -8.20 -6.48 -3.90
CA VAL A 37 -7.19 -7.09 -4.76
C VAL A 37 -7.84 -7.84 -5.92
N GLN A 38 -8.91 -8.60 -5.62
CA GLN A 38 -9.61 -9.39 -6.63
C GLN A 38 -10.33 -8.53 -7.66
N ARG A 39 -10.77 -7.35 -7.29
CA ARG A 39 -11.53 -6.45 -8.17
C ARG A 39 -10.67 -5.42 -8.89
N ASP A 40 -9.41 -5.29 -8.51
CA ASP A 40 -8.55 -4.28 -9.12
C ASP A 40 -8.34 -4.57 -10.60
N SER A 41 -8.50 -3.55 -11.44
CA SER A 41 -8.36 -3.70 -12.88
C SER A 41 -6.92 -3.70 -13.36
N ALA A 42 -6.00 -3.25 -12.52
CA ALA A 42 -4.58 -3.16 -12.86
C ALA A 42 -3.70 -3.76 -11.75
N PRO A 43 -3.84 -5.07 -11.48
CA PRO A 43 -3.17 -5.67 -10.33
C PRO A 43 -1.64 -5.58 -10.39
N ARG A 44 -1.05 -5.50 -11.56
CA ARG A 44 0.40 -5.35 -11.70
C ARG A 44 0.91 -4.02 -11.16
N ARG A 45 0.05 -3.02 -11.02
CA ARG A 45 0.38 -1.73 -10.42
C ARG A 45 0.05 -1.67 -8.95
N LEU A 46 -0.57 -2.70 -8.42
CA LEU A 46 -1.02 -2.73 -7.04
C LEU A 46 0.08 -3.24 -6.14
N ILE A 47 0.31 -2.53 -5.05
CA ILE A 47 1.18 -2.96 -3.97
C ILE A 47 0.30 -3.16 -2.74
N VAL A 48 0.33 -4.36 -2.20
CA VAL A 48 -0.44 -4.72 -1.02
C VAL A 48 0.51 -4.83 0.16
N VAL A 49 0.25 -4.09 1.21
CA VAL A 49 1.08 -4.06 2.41
C VAL A 49 0.34 -4.77 3.52
N SER A 50 0.86 -5.92 3.94
CA SER A 50 0.27 -6.69 5.03
C SER A 50 1.27 -7.73 5.52
N THR A 51 1.18 -8.08 6.80
CA THR A 51 1.92 -9.21 7.36
C THR A 51 1.15 -10.53 7.21
N ASP A 52 -0.10 -10.46 6.78
CA ASP A 52 -0.95 -11.64 6.64
C ASP A 52 -0.59 -12.42 5.39
N ARG A 53 -0.34 -13.71 5.57
CA ARG A 53 0.06 -14.60 4.46
C ARG A 53 -1.05 -14.85 3.47
N GLU A 54 -2.30 -14.86 3.91
CA GLU A 54 -3.44 -15.06 3.01
C GLU A 54 -3.61 -13.87 2.09
N ILE A 55 -3.45 -12.68 2.61
CA ILE A 55 -3.50 -11.46 1.81
C ILE A 55 -2.36 -11.44 0.79
N ALA A 56 -1.16 -11.77 1.24
CA ALA A 56 0.00 -11.85 0.34
C ALA A 56 -0.22 -12.88 -0.78
N ALA A 57 -0.75 -14.05 -0.44
CA ALA A 57 -1.04 -15.09 -1.42
C ALA A 57 -2.12 -14.63 -2.42
N ALA A 58 -3.17 -13.98 -1.93
CA ALA A 58 -4.21 -13.44 -2.81
C ALA A 58 -3.65 -12.38 -3.77
N ALA A 59 -2.77 -11.52 -3.26
CA ALA A 59 -2.11 -10.51 -4.08
C ALA A 59 -1.27 -11.16 -5.19
N ARG A 60 -0.46 -12.13 -4.85
CA ARG A 60 0.40 -12.83 -5.82
C ARG A 60 -0.40 -13.58 -6.88
N ARG A 61 -1.51 -14.18 -6.50
CA ARG A 61 -2.39 -14.86 -7.46
C ARG A 61 -2.91 -13.92 -8.54
N ARG A 62 -3.09 -12.65 -8.19
CA ARG A 62 -3.51 -11.62 -9.12
C ARG A 62 -2.33 -10.89 -9.78
N ARG A 63 -1.10 -11.30 -9.47
CA ARG A 63 0.13 -10.65 -9.93
C ARG A 63 0.32 -9.25 -9.38
N ALA A 64 -0.30 -8.95 -8.27
CA ALA A 64 0.01 -7.78 -7.48
C ALA A 64 1.26 -8.06 -6.65
N ARG A 65 1.90 -7.01 -6.18
CA ARG A 65 3.08 -7.13 -5.34
C ARG A 65 2.68 -7.12 -3.88
N ALA A 66 3.29 -7.98 -3.09
CA ALA A 66 3.02 -8.05 -1.67
C ALA A 66 4.27 -7.64 -0.88
N VAL A 67 4.07 -6.72 0.05
CA VAL A 67 5.14 -6.19 0.91
C VAL A 67 4.70 -6.37 2.35
N ARG A 68 5.61 -6.84 3.21
CA ARG A 68 5.33 -6.98 4.63
C ARG A 68 5.20 -5.60 5.28
N SER A 69 4.27 -5.48 6.21
CA SER A 69 4.02 -4.23 6.91
C SER A 69 5.25 -3.71 7.65
N ASP A 70 6.01 -4.59 8.27
CA ASP A 70 7.22 -4.22 9.01
C ASP A 70 8.32 -3.67 8.07
N ALA A 71 8.50 -4.29 6.91
CA ALA A 71 9.46 -3.82 5.92
C ALA A 71 9.04 -2.48 5.33
N PHE A 72 7.76 -2.33 5.02
CA PHE A 72 7.20 -1.08 4.52
C PHE A 72 7.40 0.05 5.54
N TRP A 73 7.11 -0.23 6.80
CA TRP A 73 7.26 0.76 7.86
C TRP A 73 8.70 1.21 8.04
N ARG A 74 9.65 0.28 8.00
CA ARG A 74 11.08 0.63 8.06
C ARG A 74 11.49 1.55 6.91
N HIS A 75 10.97 1.28 5.72
CA HIS A 75 11.26 2.12 4.56
C HIS A 75 10.68 3.53 4.74
N VAL A 76 9.45 3.64 5.22
CA VAL A 76 8.81 4.93 5.50
C VAL A 76 9.62 5.72 6.52
N LEU A 77 10.03 5.08 7.60
CA LEU A 77 10.85 5.74 8.62
C LEU A 77 12.19 6.20 8.05
N HIS A 78 12.82 5.40 7.23
CA HIS A 78 14.08 5.76 6.58
C HIS A 78 13.89 6.98 5.69
N ASP A 79 12.84 7.03 4.90
CA ASP A 79 12.55 8.17 4.03
C ASP A 79 12.26 9.44 4.83
N LEU A 80 11.56 9.32 5.95
CA LEU A 80 11.26 10.48 6.80
C LEU A 80 12.52 11.05 7.46
N THR A 81 13.54 10.23 7.67
CA THR A 81 14.79 10.67 8.28
C THR A 81 15.84 11.12 7.26
N ARG A 82 15.58 10.92 5.99
CA ARG A 82 16.47 11.39 4.94
C ARG A 82 16.42 12.91 4.82
N PRO A 83 17.56 13.55 4.54
CA PRO A 83 17.54 14.97 4.17
C PRO A 83 16.66 15.14 2.94
N VAL A 84 15.75 16.09 3.01
CA VAL A 84 14.86 16.36 1.89
C VAL A 84 15.70 16.90 0.73
N ARG A 85 15.83 16.13 -0.31
CA ARG A 85 16.34 16.66 -1.56
C ARG A 85 15.25 17.49 -2.20
N ARG A 86 15.53 18.74 -2.36
CA ARG A 86 14.66 19.61 -3.14
C ARG A 86 14.85 19.34 -4.63
N SER A 87 14.47 18.21 -5.09
CA SER A 87 14.24 18.06 -6.50
C SER A 87 12.80 18.41 -6.74
N VAL A 88 12.58 19.61 -7.17
CA VAL A 88 11.21 20.03 -7.45
C VAL A 88 10.92 19.72 -8.88
N GLU A 89 10.28 18.60 -9.09
CA GLU A 89 9.69 18.26 -10.37
C GLU A 89 8.18 18.20 -10.22
N PRO A 90 7.49 19.33 -10.26
CA PRO A 90 6.07 19.37 -9.97
C PRO A 90 5.22 18.51 -10.87
N ARG A 91 5.66 18.29 -12.10
CA ARG A 91 4.88 17.50 -13.06
C ARG A 91 4.79 16.03 -12.71
N GLU A 92 5.71 15.52 -11.91
CA GLU A 92 5.72 14.12 -11.57
C GLU A 92 4.75 13.77 -10.46
N LYS A 93 4.16 14.75 -9.86
CA LYS A 93 3.21 14.57 -8.78
C LYS A 93 1.82 14.12 -9.23
N ARG A 94 1.56 14.12 -10.52
CA ARG A 94 0.20 13.96 -11.02
C ARG A 94 -0.22 12.54 -11.19
N THR A 95 0.71 11.65 -11.39
CA THR A 95 0.43 10.26 -11.68
C THR A 95 1.12 9.36 -10.69
N GLY A 96 0.62 8.15 -10.57
CA GLY A 96 1.29 7.15 -9.79
C GLY A 96 2.68 6.83 -10.33
N LEU A 97 3.44 6.07 -9.58
CA LEU A 97 4.77 5.65 -9.98
C LEU A 97 4.72 4.82 -11.26
N PRO A 98 5.62 5.07 -12.21
CA PRO A 98 5.78 4.18 -13.35
C PRO A 98 6.13 2.76 -12.88
N PRO A 99 5.79 1.72 -13.63
CA PRO A 99 6.05 0.34 -13.21
C PRO A 99 7.52 0.05 -12.91
N ASP A 100 8.45 0.63 -13.67
CA ASP A 100 9.89 0.45 -13.44
C ASP A 100 10.34 1.09 -12.12
N GLN A 101 9.75 2.20 -11.73
CA GLN A 101 10.03 2.83 -10.44
C GLN A 101 9.47 2.02 -9.29
N VAL A 102 8.33 1.39 -9.47
CA VAL A 102 7.77 0.50 -8.46
C VAL A 102 8.71 -0.68 -8.23
N ASP A 103 9.23 -1.27 -9.29
CA ASP A 103 10.17 -2.38 -9.17
C ASP A 103 11.47 -1.97 -8.47
N ALA A 104 12.00 -0.79 -8.80
CA ALA A 104 13.18 -0.25 -8.12
C ALA A 104 12.93 -0.02 -6.63
N TRP A 105 11.78 0.52 -6.30
CA TRP A 105 11.37 0.77 -4.94
C TRP A 105 11.24 -0.52 -4.13
N LEU A 106 10.65 -1.55 -4.73
CA LEU A 106 10.53 -2.85 -4.09
C LEU A 106 11.89 -3.51 -3.85
N ARG A 107 12.85 -3.31 -4.75
CA ARG A 107 14.22 -3.80 -4.52
C ARG A 107 14.88 -3.12 -3.34
N GLU A 108 14.66 -1.82 -3.16
CA GLU A 108 15.16 -1.12 -1.98
C GLU A 108 14.59 -1.70 -0.69
N LEU A 109 13.38 -2.21 -0.73
CA LEU A 109 12.75 -2.88 0.40
C LEU A 109 13.21 -4.31 0.61
N GLY A 110 14.06 -4.84 -0.28
CA GLY A 110 14.54 -6.20 -0.19
C GLY A 110 13.62 -7.23 -0.83
N PHE A 111 12.69 -6.80 -1.66
CA PHE A 111 11.78 -7.69 -2.38
C PHE A 111 12.18 -7.77 -3.84
N GLU A 112 12.17 -8.96 -4.39
CA GLU A 112 12.43 -9.14 -5.81
C GLU A 112 11.13 -9.00 -6.60
N PRO A 113 11.15 -8.27 -7.72
CA PRO A 113 9.99 -8.22 -8.61
C PRO A 113 9.77 -9.60 -9.23
N GLN A 114 8.53 -9.96 -9.34
CA GLN A 114 8.14 -11.21 -9.99
C GLN A 114 7.87 -10.98 -11.47
#